data_b41aacab5159f48353ca5d6f31a2cd97
#
_entry.id   b41aacab5159f48353ca5d6f31a2cd97
#
_cell.length_a   1.000
_cell.length_b   1.000
_cell.length_c   1.000
_cell.angle_alpha   90.00
_cell.angle_beta   90.00
_cell.angle_gamma   90.00
#
_symmetry.space_group_name_H-M   'P 1'
#
loop_
_entity.id
_entity.type
_entity.pdbx_description
1 polymer ?
#
loop_
_entity_poly.entity_id
_entity_poly.type
_entity_poly.pdbx_seq_one_letter_code
_entity_poly.pdbx_strand_id
1 'polypeptide(L)'
;MKSQRIFITGSLVLAASAALTLAQAPAPRTGPGVQAAQDAKEPDVLKTCKVPPPAPAGRGPAPQGRGPAPPAGPREYTVTEIPGVIAAGQKWTEVWKADGNNADGIIATKDGGILLAQNDNSAVLKLDKDGKVSTVYSDTDTGGALTMSPKGVLYIASRGLNASIWELAPKRKMFANKYSGDSFDCIGGVLNDVMADSKGGVYFTQAGLFYADAKGVVTKYGENLRTNGVTLSPDEKTLYVTNGPTLAAFDVLKDGSLTNQREFAKLEGGGNGDGSAVDSMGRIYVSTNPGVQVISPEGKYLGLIPTPRGIITLAFSGPDKKTLYAVVLLREGDPPKQSDQIISIPMLAQGYKGRAK
;
A
#
# COMPACT_ATOMS: atom_id res chain seq x y z
N MET A 1 -51.28 -11.58 -67.23
CA MET A 1 -51.45 -11.46 -65.81
C MET A 1 -50.04 -11.36 -65.17
N LYS A 2 -49.61 -10.15 -64.83
CA LYS A 2 -48.27 -9.89 -64.22
C LYS A 2 -48.49 -9.63 -62.74
N SER A 3 -47.90 -10.50 -61.89
CA SER A 3 -47.91 -10.36 -60.42
C SER A 3 -46.76 -9.43 -59.98
N GLN A 4 -47.12 -8.33 -59.37
CA GLN A 4 -46.18 -7.43 -58.73
C GLN A 4 -45.86 -7.94 -57.32
N ARG A 5 -44.56 -8.16 -57.02
CA ARG A 5 -44.07 -8.41 -55.65
C ARG A 5 -43.62 -7.09 -55.03
N ILE A 6 -44.29 -6.76 -53.95
CA ILE A 6 -43.94 -5.61 -53.10
C ILE A 6 -42.81 -6.06 -52.15
N PHE A 7 -41.65 -5.42 -52.21
CA PHE A 7 -40.59 -5.56 -51.24
C PHE A 7 -40.80 -4.51 -50.15
N ILE A 8 -41.05 -4.97 -48.93
CA ILE A 8 -41.04 -4.12 -47.74
C ILE A 8 -39.64 -4.18 -47.15
N THR A 9 -38.89 -3.08 -47.25
CA THR A 9 -37.62 -2.91 -46.58
C THR A 9 -37.87 -2.39 -45.14
N GLY A 10 -37.79 -3.30 -44.19
CA GLY A 10 -37.83 -2.97 -42.78
C GLY A 10 -36.46 -2.43 -42.34
N SER A 11 -36.36 -1.16 -42.02
CA SER A 11 -35.20 -0.57 -41.39
C SER A 11 -35.15 -0.97 -39.90
N LEU A 12 -34.20 -1.83 -39.55
CA LEU A 12 -33.91 -2.18 -38.17
C LEU A 12 -33.11 -1.00 -37.54
N VAL A 13 -33.76 -0.23 -36.70
CA VAL A 13 -33.06 0.76 -35.86
C VAL A 13 -32.45 -0.01 -34.68
N LEU A 14 -31.15 -0.24 -34.73
CA LEU A 14 -30.38 -0.70 -33.55
C LEU A 14 -30.27 0.46 -32.55
N ALA A 15 -31.07 0.41 -31.48
CA ALA A 15 -30.86 1.24 -30.32
C ALA A 15 -29.65 0.69 -29.56
N ALA A 16 -28.50 1.34 -29.71
CA ALA A 16 -27.34 1.09 -28.90
C ALA A 16 -27.60 1.65 -27.49
N SER A 17 -27.99 0.76 -26.57
CA SER A 17 -28.03 1.08 -25.12
C SER A 17 -26.59 1.24 -24.63
N ALA A 18 -26.11 2.47 -24.56
CA ALA A 18 -24.89 2.79 -23.82
C ALA A 18 -25.18 2.53 -22.34
N ALA A 19 -24.75 1.38 -21.84
CA ALA A 19 -24.68 1.15 -20.40
C ALA A 19 -23.63 2.11 -19.86
N LEU A 20 -24.09 3.21 -19.24
CA LEU A 20 -23.25 4.00 -18.34
C LEU A 20 -22.85 3.07 -17.18
N THR A 21 -21.66 2.52 -17.24
CA THR A 21 -21.03 1.96 -16.05
C THR A 21 -20.82 3.14 -15.11
N LEU A 22 -21.67 3.27 -14.10
CA LEU A 22 -21.45 4.15 -12.98
C LEU A 22 -20.12 3.72 -12.36
N ALA A 23 -19.06 4.50 -12.63
CA ALA A 23 -17.79 4.30 -11.96
C ALA A 23 -18.06 4.38 -10.45
N GLN A 24 -17.69 3.32 -9.74
CA GLN A 24 -17.88 3.21 -8.30
C GLN A 24 -17.14 4.38 -7.66
N ALA A 25 -17.82 5.16 -6.80
CA ALA A 25 -17.22 6.30 -6.12
C ALA A 25 -15.91 5.86 -5.45
N PRO A 26 -14.80 6.59 -5.64
CA PRO A 26 -13.58 6.28 -4.94
C PRO A 26 -13.86 6.29 -3.45
N ALA A 27 -13.27 5.34 -2.74
CA ALA A 27 -13.33 5.35 -1.28
C ALA A 27 -12.87 6.72 -0.79
N PRO A 28 -13.54 7.33 0.20
CA PRO A 28 -13.08 8.59 0.75
C PRO A 28 -11.62 8.42 1.17
N ARG A 29 -10.79 9.42 0.88
CA ARG A 29 -9.39 9.46 1.34
C ARG A 29 -9.41 9.44 2.88
N THR A 30 -9.44 8.25 3.47
CA THR A 30 -9.46 8.02 4.91
C THR A 30 -8.25 7.16 5.23
N GLY A 31 -7.21 7.77 5.73
CA GLY A 31 -5.98 7.09 6.10
C GLY A 31 -4.95 8.09 6.60
N PRO A 32 -3.76 7.64 6.98
CA PRO A 32 -2.64 8.53 7.23
C PRO A 32 -2.45 9.45 6.01
N GLY A 33 -2.29 10.75 6.22
CA GLY A 33 -2.19 11.74 5.14
C GLY A 33 -3.52 12.31 4.62
N VAL A 34 -4.62 12.07 5.31
CA VAL A 34 -5.98 12.58 4.96
C VAL A 34 -6.04 14.12 4.86
N GLN A 35 -5.11 14.84 5.45
CA GLN A 35 -5.12 16.31 5.39
C GLN A 35 -5.02 16.84 3.96
N ALA A 36 -4.35 16.12 3.06
CA ALA A 36 -4.29 16.49 1.65
C ALA A 36 -5.66 16.41 0.94
N ALA A 37 -6.56 15.55 1.41
CA ALA A 37 -7.92 15.44 0.87
C ALA A 37 -8.83 16.65 1.22
N GLN A 38 -8.33 17.57 2.03
CA GLN A 38 -9.04 18.77 2.45
C GLN A 38 -8.40 20.06 1.87
N ASP A 39 -7.49 19.92 0.90
CA ASP A 39 -6.92 21.09 0.23
C ASP A 39 -8.04 21.85 -0.48
N ALA A 40 -8.17 23.15 -0.18
CA ALA A 40 -9.18 24.03 -0.78
C ALA A 40 -9.11 24.10 -2.33
N LYS A 41 -7.97 23.71 -2.92
CA LYS A 41 -7.74 23.66 -4.37
C LYS A 41 -8.12 22.30 -4.99
N GLU A 42 -8.42 21.27 -4.18
CA GLU A 42 -8.80 19.94 -4.70
C GLU A 42 -9.97 20.03 -5.71
N PRO A 43 -11.07 20.78 -5.47
CA PRO A 43 -12.15 20.90 -6.44
C PRO A 43 -11.70 21.44 -7.79
N ASP A 44 -10.71 22.33 -7.82
CA ASP A 44 -10.20 22.90 -9.05
C ASP A 44 -9.34 21.93 -9.83
N VAL A 45 -8.53 21.12 -9.14
CA VAL A 45 -7.77 20.03 -9.77
C VAL A 45 -8.73 18.99 -10.36
N LEU A 46 -9.76 18.59 -9.62
CA LEU A 46 -10.73 17.59 -10.08
C LEU A 46 -11.53 18.05 -11.30
N LYS A 47 -11.75 19.36 -11.48
CA LYS A 47 -12.36 19.91 -12.72
C LYS A 47 -11.51 19.69 -13.96
N THR A 48 -10.22 19.46 -13.83
CA THR A 48 -9.31 19.21 -14.98
C THR A 48 -9.36 17.78 -15.46
N CYS A 49 -9.96 16.87 -14.70
CA CYS A 49 -10.04 15.44 -15.03
C CYS A 49 -10.98 15.22 -16.22
N LYS A 50 -10.56 14.39 -17.20
CA LYS A 50 -11.43 13.94 -18.30
C LYS A 50 -12.68 13.22 -17.79
N VAL A 51 -12.47 12.37 -16.75
CA VAL A 51 -13.54 11.74 -15.99
C VAL A 51 -13.23 12.01 -14.52
N PRO A 52 -13.86 13.02 -13.92
CA PRO A 52 -13.65 13.28 -12.51
C PRO A 52 -14.00 12.05 -11.68
N PRO A 53 -13.24 11.74 -10.62
CA PRO A 53 -13.66 10.70 -9.69
C PRO A 53 -15.02 11.09 -9.12
N PRO A 54 -15.94 10.15 -8.90
CA PRO A 54 -17.21 10.46 -8.26
C PRO A 54 -16.94 11.15 -6.92
N ALA A 55 -17.76 12.14 -6.60
CA ALA A 55 -17.65 12.85 -5.32
C ALA A 55 -17.58 11.83 -4.18
N PRO A 56 -16.75 12.05 -3.15
CA PRO A 56 -16.73 11.19 -1.99
C PRO A 56 -18.17 11.02 -1.51
N ALA A 57 -18.66 9.78 -1.50
CA ALA A 57 -19.97 9.52 -0.93
C ALA A 57 -19.95 10.11 0.48
N GLY A 58 -20.81 11.12 0.72
CA GLY A 58 -20.94 11.72 2.04
C GLY A 58 -21.03 10.58 3.05
N ARG A 59 -20.37 10.70 4.18
CA ARG A 59 -20.44 9.69 5.23
C ARG A 59 -21.91 9.39 5.49
N GLY A 60 -22.45 8.36 4.86
CA GLY A 60 -23.69 7.76 5.30
C GLY A 60 -23.57 7.42 6.77
N PRO A 61 -24.70 7.30 7.50
CA PRO A 61 -24.66 6.88 8.88
C PRO A 61 -23.73 5.65 8.96
N ALA A 62 -22.80 5.67 9.93
CA ALA A 62 -21.82 4.60 10.12
C ALA A 62 -22.56 3.26 10.03
N PRO A 63 -22.05 2.26 9.26
CA PRO A 63 -22.73 0.98 9.18
C PRO A 63 -22.99 0.50 10.58
N GLN A 64 -24.25 0.32 10.92
CA GLN A 64 -24.64 -0.34 12.16
C GLN A 64 -24.08 -1.76 12.06
N GLY A 65 -23.01 -2.03 12.80
CA GLY A 65 -22.32 -3.32 12.75
C GLY A 65 -20.80 -3.26 12.86
N ARG A 66 -20.20 -2.09 13.12
CA ARG A 66 -18.86 -2.09 13.69
C ARG A 66 -18.93 -2.75 15.05
N GLY A 67 -18.33 -3.92 15.19
CA GLY A 67 -18.02 -4.49 16.48
C GLY A 67 -17.43 -3.44 17.43
N PRO A 68 -17.42 -3.68 18.74
CA PRO A 68 -16.92 -2.70 19.71
C PRO A 68 -15.58 -2.15 19.24
N ALA A 69 -15.41 -0.83 19.36
CA ALA A 69 -14.15 -0.18 19.02
C ALA A 69 -12.99 -0.94 19.66
N PRO A 70 -11.87 -1.18 18.98
CA PRO A 70 -10.73 -1.85 19.57
C PRO A 70 -10.40 -1.19 20.90
N PRO A 71 -10.07 -1.95 21.95
CA PRO A 71 -9.74 -1.39 23.24
C PRO A 71 -8.65 -0.30 23.09
N ALA A 72 -8.82 0.80 23.79
CA ALA A 72 -7.92 1.97 23.73
C ALA A 72 -6.50 1.66 24.22
N GLY A 73 -6.28 0.51 24.88
CA GLY A 73 -5.00 0.06 25.40
C GLY A 73 -4.30 -1.02 24.55
N PRO A 74 -3.05 -1.35 24.87
CA PRO A 74 -2.36 -2.47 24.26
C PRO A 74 -3.08 -3.79 24.63
N ARG A 75 -3.12 -4.70 23.66
CA ARG A 75 -3.68 -6.04 23.86
C ARG A 75 -2.64 -6.94 24.52
N GLU A 76 -3.10 -7.80 25.41
CA GLU A 76 -2.31 -8.95 25.84
C GLU A 76 -2.10 -9.89 24.65
N TYR A 77 -0.89 -10.39 24.49
CA TYR A 77 -0.55 -11.30 23.39
C TYR A 77 0.54 -12.29 23.82
N THR A 78 0.55 -13.44 23.17
CA THR A 78 1.62 -14.43 23.28
C THR A 78 2.04 -14.84 21.88
N VAL A 79 3.33 -14.68 21.59
CA VAL A 79 3.92 -15.17 20.35
C VAL A 79 4.14 -16.68 20.49
N THR A 80 3.47 -17.45 19.65
CA THR A 80 3.72 -18.88 19.48
C THR A 80 4.80 -19.10 18.43
N GLU A 81 5.49 -20.22 18.49
CA GLU A 81 6.47 -20.57 17.48
C GLU A 81 5.80 -20.73 16.10
N ILE A 82 6.42 -20.11 15.09
CA ILE A 82 6.19 -20.45 13.69
C ILE A 82 7.51 -20.98 13.15
N PRO A 83 7.64 -22.28 12.82
CA PRO A 83 8.91 -22.93 12.49
C PRO A 83 9.69 -22.20 11.39
N GLY A 84 10.94 -21.86 11.67
CA GLY A 84 11.82 -21.12 10.76
C GLY A 84 11.44 -19.67 10.51
N VAL A 85 10.44 -19.13 11.23
CA VAL A 85 9.96 -17.76 11.15
C VAL A 85 10.26 -17.00 12.43
N ILE A 86 9.74 -17.46 13.56
CA ILE A 86 9.91 -16.82 14.86
C ILE A 86 9.86 -17.85 15.99
N ALA A 87 10.68 -17.66 17.02
CA ALA A 87 10.64 -18.50 18.21
C ALA A 87 9.47 -18.11 19.14
N ALA A 88 8.99 -19.08 19.93
CA ALA A 88 7.98 -18.80 20.94
C ALA A 88 8.48 -17.82 22.00
N GLY A 89 7.55 -17.07 22.58
CA GLY A 89 7.82 -16.16 23.70
C GLY A 89 8.50 -14.85 23.34
N GLN A 90 8.82 -14.61 22.07
CA GLN A 90 9.35 -13.32 21.63
C GLN A 90 8.39 -12.18 21.97
N LYS A 91 8.96 -10.98 22.21
CA LYS A 91 8.20 -9.79 22.57
C LYS A 91 8.53 -8.64 21.63
N TRP A 92 7.50 -7.87 21.29
CA TRP A 92 7.67 -6.59 20.62
C TRP A 92 8.27 -5.57 21.58
N THR A 93 9.24 -4.81 21.09
CA THR A 93 9.90 -3.72 21.82
C THR A 93 9.61 -2.41 21.11
N GLU A 94 9.23 -1.37 21.86
CA GLU A 94 9.16 -0.02 21.32
C GLU A 94 10.57 0.46 20.97
N VAL A 95 10.73 0.97 19.76
CA VAL A 95 11.99 1.49 19.25
C VAL A 95 11.96 3.01 19.18
N TRP A 96 10.80 3.56 18.82
CA TRP A 96 10.61 4.99 18.68
C TRP A 96 9.12 5.35 18.76
N LYS A 97 8.85 6.55 19.27
CA LYS A 97 7.51 7.13 19.32
C LYS A 97 7.58 8.63 19.06
N ALA A 98 6.60 9.16 18.33
CA ALA A 98 6.39 10.60 18.16
C ALA A 98 4.90 10.94 18.28
N ASP A 99 4.62 12.04 18.97
CA ASP A 99 3.26 12.51 19.19
C ASP A 99 2.78 13.41 18.03
N GLY A 100 1.49 13.36 17.75
CA GLY A 100 0.82 14.30 16.86
C GLY A 100 1.15 14.14 15.38
N ASN A 101 1.52 12.95 14.93
CA ASN A 101 1.91 12.70 13.57
C ASN A 101 1.40 11.37 13.04
N ASN A 102 1.36 11.24 11.71
CA ASN A 102 1.11 9.99 11.00
C ASN A 102 2.39 9.54 10.30
N ALA A 103 2.91 8.38 10.68
CA ALA A 103 3.90 7.66 9.87
C ALA A 103 3.23 6.51 9.12
N ASP A 104 3.82 6.12 8.01
CA ASP A 104 3.33 4.98 7.24
C ASP A 104 4.52 4.16 6.71
N GLY A 105 4.97 4.40 5.48
CA GLY A 105 5.97 3.55 4.83
C GLY A 105 7.29 3.47 5.57
N ILE A 106 7.78 2.25 5.82
CA ILE A 106 9.12 1.99 6.34
C ILE A 106 9.89 1.07 5.40
N ILE A 107 11.19 1.31 5.28
CA ILE A 107 12.14 0.45 4.57
C ILE A 107 13.45 0.34 5.33
N ALA A 108 14.19 -0.75 5.10
CA ALA A 108 15.50 -0.96 5.68
C ALA A 108 16.57 -0.02 5.10
N THR A 109 17.55 0.31 5.90
CA THR A 109 18.80 0.94 5.48
C THR A 109 19.96 -0.05 5.45
N LYS A 110 21.03 0.28 4.74
CA LYS A 110 22.21 -0.61 4.61
C LYS A 110 22.94 -0.82 5.93
N ASP A 111 22.86 0.12 6.87
CA ASP A 111 23.48 0.08 8.18
C ASP A 111 22.60 -0.61 9.25
N GLY A 112 21.50 -1.21 8.84
CA GLY A 112 20.61 -1.95 9.74
C GLY A 112 19.56 -1.10 10.46
N GLY A 113 19.45 0.19 10.13
CA GLY A 113 18.36 1.06 10.55
C GLY A 113 17.15 0.99 9.63
N ILE A 114 16.26 1.96 9.74
CA ILE A 114 15.10 2.14 8.86
C ILE A 114 14.98 3.58 8.36
N LEU A 115 14.37 3.75 7.18
CA LEU A 115 13.76 5.02 6.78
C LEU A 115 12.26 4.95 7.07
N LEU A 116 11.70 6.04 7.52
CA LEU A 116 10.32 6.20 7.93
C LEU A 116 9.71 7.42 7.25
N ALA A 117 8.64 7.25 6.50
CA ALA A 117 7.87 8.36 5.95
C ALA A 117 6.93 8.92 7.02
N GLN A 118 7.10 10.20 7.36
CA GLN A 118 6.18 10.95 8.20
C GLN A 118 5.25 11.81 7.35
N ASN A 119 4.04 11.33 7.10
CA ASN A 119 3.08 11.98 6.21
C ASN A 119 2.80 13.43 6.62
N ASP A 120 2.37 13.64 7.87
CA ASP A 120 1.90 14.95 8.33
C ASP A 120 3.01 15.99 8.41
N ASN A 121 4.24 15.55 8.68
CA ASN A 121 5.42 16.42 8.70
C ASN A 121 6.08 16.57 7.32
N SER A 122 5.54 15.94 6.30
CA SER A 122 6.11 15.94 4.94
C SER A 122 7.62 15.66 4.93
N ALA A 123 8.04 14.62 5.68
CA ALA A 123 9.44 14.30 5.91
C ALA A 123 9.72 12.80 5.81
N VAL A 124 10.97 12.45 5.53
CA VAL A 124 11.51 11.11 5.74
C VAL A 124 12.54 11.17 6.85
N LEU A 125 12.31 10.38 7.89
CA LEU A 125 13.27 10.21 8.98
C LEU A 125 14.12 8.97 8.73
N LYS A 126 15.35 9.02 9.23
CA LYS A 126 16.19 7.85 9.45
C LYS A 126 16.22 7.56 10.94
N LEU A 127 15.88 6.34 11.30
CA LEU A 127 16.17 5.75 12.59
C LEU A 127 17.32 4.78 12.38
N ASP A 128 18.51 5.11 12.90
CA ASP A 128 19.69 4.27 12.74
C ASP A 128 19.67 3.04 13.68
N LYS A 129 20.65 2.16 13.52
CA LYS A 129 20.76 0.95 14.35
C LYS A 129 20.92 1.21 15.85
N ASP A 130 21.33 2.41 16.24
CA ASP A 130 21.56 2.82 17.63
C ASP A 130 20.36 3.62 18.19
N GLY A 131 19.27 3.74 17.44
CA GLY A 131 18.05 4.44 17.84
C GLY A 131 18.09 5.95 17.63
N LYS A 132 19.14 6.50 17.01
CA LYS A 132 19.23 7.93 16.74
C LYS A 132 18.35 8.29 15.53
N VAL A 133 17.55 9.34 15.73
CA VAL A 133 16.64 9.85 14.68
C VAL A 133 17.23 11.09 14.02
N SER A 134 17.10 11.17 12.71
CA SER A 134 17.45 12.35 11.91
C SER A 134 16.51 12.50 10.72
N THR A 135 16.18 13.73 10.35
CA THR A 135 15.46 14.02 9.10
C THR A 135 16.45 13.92 7.95
N VAL A 136 16.12 13.07 6.95
CA VAL A 136 16.98 12.88 5.77
C VAL A 136 16.37 13.51 4.51
N TYR A 137 15.07 13.69 4.46
CA TYR A 137 14.36 14.42 3.41
C TYR A 137 13.23 15.24 4.03
N SER A 138 13.08 16.48 3.59
CA SER A 138 11.94 17.37 3.88
C SER A 138 11.11 17.61 2.62
N ASP A 139 9.98 18.28 2.80
CA ASP A 139 9.12 18.74 1.71
C ASP A 139 8.66 17.60 0.79
N THR A 140 8.26 16.47 1.39
CA THR A 140 7.82 15.28 0.66
C THR A 140 6.35 15.32 0.26
N ASP A 141 5.68 16.44 0.50
CA ASP A 141 4.27 16.67 0.15
C ASP A 141 3.37 15.52 0.64
N THR A 142 3.31 15.39 1.97
CA THR A 142 2.61 14.30 2.66
C THR A 142 3.04 12.89 2.19
N GLY A 143 4.32 12.71 1.92
CA GLY A 143 4.87 11.42 1.47
C GLY A 143 4.58 10.28 2.45
N GLY A 144 3.95 9.20 1.98
CA GLY A 144 3.43 8.14 2.84
C GLY A 144 4.01 6.75 2.62
N ALA A 145 4.45 6.41 1.44
CA ALA A 145 5.05 5.10 1.18
C ALA A 145 6.44 5.25 0.58
N LEU A 146 7.33 4.35 0.97
CA LEU A 146 8.72 4.32 0.53
C LEU A 146 9.06 3.00 -0.14
N THR A 147 9.91 3.06 -1.15
CA THR A 147 10.56 1.89 -1.72
C THR A 147 11.94 2.24 -2.25
N MET A 148 12.86 1.29 -2.23
CA MET A 148 14.18 1.46 -2.83
C MET A 148 14.42 0.35 -3.84
N SER A 149 14.78 0.70 -5.05
CA SER A 149 15.14 -0.28 -6.08
C SER A 149 16.44 -1.01 -5.70
N PRO A 150 16.70 -2.20 -6.26
CA PRO A 150 17.98 -2.88 -6.08
C PRO A 150 19.21 -2.04 -6.48
N LYS A 151 19.01 -1.06 -7.36
CA LYS A 151 20.05 -0.10 -7.79
C LYS A 151 20.25 1.07 -6.81
N GLY A 152 19.49 1.13 -5.72
CA GLY A 152 19.59 2.19 -4.70
C GLY A 152 18.83 3.48 -5.02
N VAL A 153 17.93 3.46 -6.00
CA VAL A 153 17.04 4.59 -6.27
C VAL A 153 15.91 4.56 -5.23
N LEU A 154 15.79 5.63 -4.46
CA LEU A 154 14.75 5.78 -3.44
C LEU A 154 13.53 6.50 -4.02
N TYR A 155 12.37 5.91 -3.89
CA TYR A 155 11.10 6.49 -4.30
C TYR A 155 10.19 6.75 -3.11
N ILE A 156 9.33 7.77 -3.24
CA ILE A 156 8.27 8.10 -2.29
C ILE A 156 6.96 8.36 -3.03
N ALA A 157 5.87 7.90 -2.44
CA ALA A 157 4.51 8.27 -2.84
C ALA A 157 4.09 9.55 -2.12
N SER A 158 4.08 10.68 -2.81
CA SER A 158 3.55 11.95 -2.31
C SER A 158 2.04 11.96 -2.44
N ARG A 159 1.35 12.19 -1.33
CA ARG A 159 -0.10 12.07 -1.18
C ARG A 159 -0.83 13.41 -1.12
N GLY A 160 -0.09 14.51 -1.26
CA GLY A 160 -0.63 15.86 -1.36
C GLY A 160 -1.46 16.07 -2.63
N LEU A 161 -1.96 17.28 -2.80
CA LEU A 161 -2.61 17.67 -4.05
C LEU A 161 -1.59 17.55 -5.20
N ASN A 162 -2.01 17.05 -6.35
CA ASN A 162 -1.16 16.57 -7.44
C ASN A 162 -0.34 15.33 -7.03
N ALA A 163 -1.02 14.35 -6.49
CA ALA A 163 -0.44 13.08 -6.05
C ALA A 163 0.56 12.53 -7.08
N SER A 164 1.71 12.05 -6.62
CA SER A 164 2.83 11.73 -7.50
C SER A 164 3.84 10.79 -6.85
N ILE A 165 4.59 10.08 -7.68
CA ILE A 165 5.76 9.31 -7.26
C ILE A 165 7.00 10.12 -7.58
N TRP A 166 7.86 10.32 -6.57
CA TRP A 166 9.13 11.01 -6.70
C TRP A 166 10.29 10.07 -6.47
N GLU A 167 11.37 10.24 -7.25
CA GLU A 167 12.70 9.82 -6.84
C GLU A 167 13.22 10.84 -5.83
N LEU A 168 13.70 10.38 -4.68
CA LEU A 168 14.39 11.21 -3.69
C LEU A 168 15.92 11.11 -3.83
N ALA A 169 16.42 9.93 -4.19
CA ALA A 169 17.83 9.66 -4.42
C ALA A 169 18.03 8.82 -5.69
N PRO A 170 19.16 8.98 -6.42
CA PRO A 170 20.30 9.85 -6.13
C PRO A 170 20.02 11.35 -6.36
N LYS A 171 18.97 11.69 -7.11
CA LYS A 171 18.58 13.08 -7.41
C LYS A 171 17.08 13.20 -7.34
N ARG A 172 16.58 14.21 -6.59
CA ARG A 172 15.15 14.46 -6.49
C ARG A 172 14.57 14.88 -7.84
N LYS A 173 13.61 14.11 -8.34
CA LYS A 173 12.83 14.39 -9.54
C LYS A 173 11.48 13.69 -9.49
N MET A 174 10.49 14.27 -10.16
CA MET A 174 9.21 13.60 -10.37
C MET A 174 9.41 12.38 -11.28
N PHE A 175 8.88 11.23 -10.87
CA PHE A 175 8.95 10.00 -11.64
C PHE A 175 7.65 9.75 -12.40
N ALA A 176 6.50 9.81 -11.74
CA ALA A 176 5.19 9.63 -12.35
C ALA A 176 4.11 10.40 -11.59
N ASN A 177 3.17 11.03 -12.32
CA ASN A 177 2.04 11.76 -11.73
C ASN A 177 0.79 11.75 -12.63
N LYS A 178 0.81 11.00 -13.73
CA LYS A 178 -0.30 10.94 -14.69
C LYS A 178 -0.63 9.50 -15.07
N TYR A 179 -1.92 9.23 -15.20
CA TYR A 179 -2.45 8.02 -15.80
C TYR A 179 -3.44 8.38 -16.92
N SER A 180 -3.27 7.83 -18.12
CA SER A 180 -4.08 8.16 -19.31
C SER A 180 -4.14 9.66 -19.64
N GLY A 181 -3.11 10.40 -19.23
CA GLY A 181 -2.97 11.84 -19.43
C GLY A 181 -3.58 12.72 -18.33
N ASP A 182 -4.34 12.15 -17.40
CA ASP A 182 -4.90 12.86 -16.24
C ASP A 182 -3.98 12.73 -15.02
N SER A 183 -4.05 13.70 -14.09
CA SER A 183 -3.38 13.63 -12.78
C SER A 183 -3.80 12.37 -12.01
N PHE A 184 -2.94 11.86 -11.13
CA PHE A 184 -3.30 10.78 -10.20
C PHE A 184 -4.46 11.15 -9.28
N ASP A 185 -4.72 12.43 -9.02
CA ASP A 185 -5.92 12.87 -8.28
C ASP A 185 -7.21 12.42 -8.96
N CYS A 186 -7.20 12.30 -10.28
CA CYS A 186 -8.34 11.84 -11.07
C CYS A 186 -8.61 10.33 -10.96
N ILE A 187 -7.67 9.54 -10.46
CA ILE A 187 -7.88 8.12 -10.16
C ILE A 187 -8.84 7.97 -8.97
N GLY A 188 -8.76 8.90 -8.02
CA GLY A 188 -9.43 8.82 -6.73
C GLY A 188 -8.69 7.90 -5.75
N GLY A 189 -9.13 7.90 -4.50
CA GLY A 189 -8.46 7.20 -3.41
C GLY A 189 -7.11 7.82 -3.04
N VAL A 190 -6.38 7.16 -2.18
CA VAL A 190 -5.05 7.58 -1.72
C VAL A 190 -3.99 6.83 -2.51
N LEU A 191 -2.94 7.51 -2.98
CA LEU A 191 -1.70 6.86 -3.45
C LEU A 191 -1.07 6.16 -2.25
N ASN A 192 -1.30 4.84 -2.15
CA ASN A 192 -1.15 4.11 -0.89
C ASN A 192 0.24 3.51 -0.72
N ASP A 193 0.60 2.50 -1.50
CA ASP A 193 1.88 1.79 -1.37
C ASP A 193 2.65 1.75 -2.69
N VAL A 194 3.96 1.58 -2.61
CA VAL A 194 4.87 1.55 -3.76
C VAL A 194 5.90 0.43 -3.63
N MET A 195 6.25 -0.18 -4.77
CA MET A 195 7.28 -1.23 -4.87
C MET A 195 8.11 -1.06 -6.14
N ALA A 196 9.38 -0.68 -5.99
CA ALA A 196 10.32 -0.57 -7.10
C ALA A 196 10.84 -1.94 -7.55
N ASP A 197 11.00 -2.14 -8.83
CA ASP A 197 11.60 -3.33 -9.42
C ASP A 197 13.08 -3.11 -9.82
N SER A 198 13.71 -4.17 -10.31
CA SER A 198 15.10 -4.11 -10.84
C SER A 198 15.18 -3.51 -12.25
N LYS A 199 14.06 -3.34 -12.94
CA LYS A 199 13.96 -2.85 -14.32
C LYS A 199 13.91 -1.33 -14.38
N GLY A 200 13.65 -0.68 -13.23
CA GLY A 200 13.56 0.78 -13.08
C GLY A 200 12.13 1.30 -13.06
N GLY A 201 11.16 0.41 -12.97
CA GLY A 201 9.75 0.74 -12.79
C GLY A 201 9.31 0.69 -11.32
N VAL A 202 8.09 1.15 -11.09
CA VAL A 202 7.47 1.19 -9.76
C VAL A 202 6.02 0.72 -9.86
N TYR A 203 5.68 -0.36 -9.15
CA TYR A 203 4.29 -0.75 -8.90
C TYR A 203 3.73 0.13 -7.79
N PHE A 204 2.47 0.50 -7.91
CA PHE A 204 1.80 1.27 -6.87
C PHE A 204 0.30 0.96 -6.79
N THR A 205 -0.25 1.24 -5.63
CA THR A 205 -1.68 1.06 -5.36
C THR A 205 -2.36 2.40 -5.11
N GLN A 206 -3.49 2.62 -5.80
CA GLN A 206 -4.36 3.78 -5.62
C GLN A 206 -5.75 3.43 -6.16
N ALA A 207 -6.68 3.01 -5.28
CA ALA A 207 -7.99 2.49 -5.72
C ALA A 207 -7.88 1.48 -6.89
N GLY A 208 -6.80 0.70 -6.92
CA GLY A 208 -6.42 -0.26 -7.95
C GLY A 208 -4.92 -0.51 -7.95
N LEU A 209 -4.44 -1.28 -8.90
CA LEU A 209 -3.03 -1.62 -9.09
C LEU A 209 -2.51 -0.99 -10.38
N PHE A 210 -1.34 -0.37 -10.30
CA PHE A 210 -0.69 0.31 -11.42
C PHE A 210 0.80 -0.03 -11.47
N TYR A 211 1.37 0.12 -12.65
CA TYR A 211 2.80 0.05 -12.89
C TYR A 211 3.24 1.27 -13.70
N ALA A 212 4.19 2.04 -13.16
CA ALA A 212 4.92 3.05 -13.89
C ALA A 212 6.23 2.43 -14.40
N ASP A 213 6.42 2.35 -15.71
CA ASP A 213 7.65 1.82 -16.32
C ASP A 213 8.86 2.74 -16.05
N ALA A 214 10.04 2.35 -16.51
CA ALA A 214 11.27 3.12 -16.32
C ALA A 214 11.24 4.54 -16.94
N LYS A 215 10.23 4.84 -17.77
CA LYS A 215 9.99 6.17 -18.35
C LYS A 215 8.90 6.94 -17.63
N GLY A 216 8.28 6.35 -16.59
CA GLY A 216 7.14 6.92 -15.87
C GLY A 216 5.81 6.78 -16.60
N VAL A 217 5.73 5.95 -17.65
CA VAL A 217 4.45 5.66 -18.31
C VAL A 217 3.66 4.67 -17.46
N VAL A 218 2.41 5.05 -17.14
CA VAL A 218 1.59 4.32 -16.18
C VAL A 218 0.55 3.47 -16.89
N THR A 219 0.47 2.20 -16.49
CA THR A 219 -0.52 1.22 -16.92
C THR A 219 -1.27 0.66 -15.72
N LYS A 220 -2.59 0.53 -15.83
CA LYS A 220 -3.44 -0.11 -14.80
C LYS A 220 -3.54 -1.60 -15.03
N TYR A 221 -3.55 -2.37 -13.94
CA TYR A 221 -3.69 -3.82 -13.96
C TYR A 221 -4.75 -4.32 -12.99
N GLY A 222 -5.29 -5.47 -13.31
CA GLY A 222 -6.25 -6.19 -12.49
C GLY A 222 -7.65 -5.58 -12.46
N GLU A 223 -8.59 -6.42 -12.06
CA GLU A 223 -10.01 -6.09 -11.95
C GLU A 223 -10.52 -6.44 -10.55
N ASN A 224 -11.52 -5.70 -10.09
CA ASN A 224 -12.20 -5.93 -8.80
C ASN A 224 -11.25 -5.97 -7.59
N LEU A 225 -10.22 -5.13 -7.60
CA LEU A 225 -9.23 -5.05 -6.53
C LEU A 225 -9.59 -3.98 -5.49
N ARG A 226 -9.46 -4.33 -4.23
CA ARG A 226 -9.50 -3.43 -3.06
C ARG A 226 -8.10 -3.35 -2.47
N THR A 227 -7.24 -2.63 -3.17
CA THR A 227 -5.80 -2.65 -2.92
C THR A 227 -5.37 -1.81 -1.71
N ASN A 228 -4.29 -2.26 -1.06
CA ASN A 228 -3.52 -1.52 -0.08
C ASN A 228 -2.02 -1.80 -0.32
N GLY A 229 -1.36 -2.69 0.43
CA GLY A 229 0.05 -3.01 0.29
C GLY A 229 0.40 -3.72 -1.02
N VAL A 230 1.64 -3.54 -1.48
CA VAL A 230 2.20 -4.22 -2.65
C VAL A 230 3.63 -4.67 -2.39
N THR A 231 3.98 -5.90 -2.79
CA THR A 231 5.34 -6.44 -2.68
C THR A 231 5.67 -7.42 -3.80
N LEU A 232 6.95 -7.57 -4.13
CA LEU A 232 7.46 -8.52 -5.13
C LEU A 232 8.07 -9.74 -4.46
N SER A 233 7.94 -10.90 -5.10
CA SER A 233 8.75 -12.08 -4.75
C SER A 233 10.26 -11.77 -4.85
N PRO A 234 11.14 -12.54 -4.16
CA PRO A 234 12.59 -12.32 -4.24
C PRO A 234 13.15 -12.35 -5.66
N ASP A 235 12.62 -13.17 -6.53
CA ASP A 235 13.03 -13.34 -7.93
C ASP A 235 12.32 -12.37 -8.90
N GLU A 236 11.45 -11.52 -8.38
CA GLU A 236 10.62 -10.56 -9.12
C GLU A 236 9.73 -11.19 -10.22
N LYS A 237 9.35 -12.46 -10.07
CA LYS A 237 8.42 -13.12 -11.01
C LYS A 237 6.97 -13.05 -10.58
N THR A 238 6.71 -12.74 -9.31
CA THR A 238 5.36 -12.59 -8.78
C THR A 238 5.22 -11.28 -8.03
N LEU A 239 4.18 -10.54 -8.33
CA LEU A 239 3.73 -9.38 -7.55
C LEU A 239 2.56 -9.80 -6.67
N TYR A 240 2.65 -9.49 -5.38
CA TYR A 240 1.58 -9.70 -4.40
C TYR A 240 0.95 -8.37 -4.03
N VAL A 241 -0.37 -8.35 -3.92
CA VAL A 241 -1.14 -7.16 -3.56
C VAL A 241 -2.14 -7.54 -2.48
N THR A 242 -2.18 -6.80 -1.38
CA THR A 242 -3.26 -6.97 -0.41
C THR A 242 -4.58 -6.52 -1.04
N ASN A 243 -5.59 -7.38 -0.97
CA ASN A 243 -6.87 -7.20 -1.62
C ASN A 243 -8.01 -7.43 -0.62
N GLY A 244 -8.22 -6.45 0.27
CA GLY A 244 -9.13 -6.62 1.38
C GLY A 244 -8.72 -7.80 2.26
N PRO A 245 -9.58 -8.83 2.44
CA PRO A 245 -9.29 -10.00 3.28
C PRO A 245 -8.45 -11.08 2.56
N THR A 246 -7.90 -10.79 1.39
CA THR A 246 -7.10 -11.73 0.59
C THR A 246 -5.79 -11.12 0.13
N LEU A 247 -4.91 -11.94 -0.39
CA LEU A 247 -3.80 -11.54 -1.24
C LEU A 247 -4.14 -11.92 -2.68
N ALA A 248 -4.02 -10.97 -3.59
CA ALA A 248 -3.96 -11.24 -5.02
C ALA A 248 -2.50 -11.41 -5.47
N ALA A 249 -2.26 -12.25 -6.47
CA ALA A 249 -0.97 -12.39 -7.11
C ALA A 249 -1.08 -12.20 -8.62
N PHE A 250 0.02 -11.70 -9.21
CA PHE A 250 0.20 -11.51 -10.64
C PHE A 250 1.54 -12.08 -11.07
N ASP A 251 1.62 -12.63 -12.27
CA ASP A 251 2.89 -12.96 -12.90
C ASP A 251 3.51 -11.69 -13.50
N VAL A 252 4.80 -11.49 -13.23
CA VAL A 252 5.56 -10.34 -13.72
C VAL A 252 6.33 -10.73 -14.97
N LEU A 253 6.07 -10.03 -16.07
CA LEU A 253 6.75 -10.24 -17.34
C LEU A 253 8.12 -9.53 -17.39
N LYS A 254 8.89 -9.80 -18.44
CA LYS A 254 10.27 -9.26 -18.59
C LYS A 254 10.32 -7.74 -18.63
N ASP A 255 9.30 -7.08 -19.13
CA ASP A 255 9.16 -5.62 -19.20
C ASP A 255 8.55 -5.00 -17.93
N GLY A 256 8.18 -5.81 -16.94
CA GLY A 256 7.50 -5.37 -15.71
C GLY A 256 5.97 -5.37 -15.81
N SER A 257 5.40 -5.60 -16.98
CA SER A 257 3.95 -5.74 -17.13
C SER A 257 3.42 -6.96 -16.37
N LEU A 258 2.13 -6.93 -16.03
CA LEU A 258 1.49 -7.95 -15.20
C LEU A 258 0.48 -8.77 -15.99
N THR A 259 0.39 -10.04 -15.65
CA THR A 259 -0.60 -10.97 -16.21
C THR A 259 -1.07 -11.97 -15.15
N ASN A 260 -2.03 -12.81 -15.49
CA ASN A 260 -2.48 -13.95 -14.67
C ASN A 260 -2.86 -13.55 -13.24
N GLN A 261 -3.80 -12.57 -13.12
CA GLN A 261 -4.39 -12.23 -11.80
C GLN A 261 -5.06 -13.46 -11.20
N ARG A 262 -4.75 -13.72 -9.92
CA ARG A 262 -5.35 -14.82 -9.15
C ARG A 262 -5.46 -14.49 -7.67
N GLU A 263 -6.42 -15.08 -6.97
CA GLU A 263 -6.38 -15.12 -5.51
C GLU A 263 -5.21 -16.02 -5.10
N PHE A 264 -4.32 -15.50 -4.27
CA PHE A 264 -3.13 -16.22 -3.82
C PHE A 264 -3.31 -16.84 -2.44
N ALA A 265 -3.88 -16.07 -1.51
CA ALA A 265 -4.13 -16.52 -0.15
C ALA A 265 -5.31 -15.76 0.46
N LYS A 266 -5.97 -16.40 1.43
CA LYS A 266 -6.93 -15.74 2.33
C LYS A 266 -6.24 -15.36 3.62
N LEU A 267 -6.60 -14.18 4.15
CA LEU A 267 -6.15 -13.74 5.46
C LEU A 267 -7.09 -14.32 6.52
N GLU A 268 -6.50 -14.92 7.54
CA GLU A 268 -7.26 -15.55 8.62
C GLU A 268 -7.78 -14.52 9.64
N GLY A 269 -8.81 -14.91 10.41
CA GLY A 269 -9.33 -14.09 11.53
C GLY A 269 -10.09 -12.83 11.12
N GLY A 270 -10.45 -12.70 9.84
CA GLY A 270 -11.34 -11.64 9.34
C GLY A 270 -10.76 -10.23 9.51
N GLY A 271 -10.03 -9.77 8.56
CA GLY A 271 -9.48 -8.40 8.53
C GLY A 271 -8.92 -8.10 7.15
N ASN A 272 -8.75 -6.81 6.86
CA ASN A 272 -8.07 -6.42 5.64
C ASN A 272 -6.56 -6.44 5.87
N GLY A 273 -5.82 -6.88 4.87
CA GLY A 273 -4.38 -6.69 4.82
C GLY A 273 -4.04 -5.24 4.51
N ASP A 274 -2.93 -4.76 5.09
CA ASP A 274 -2.36 -3.45 4.83
C ASP A 274 -0.97 -3.62 4.20
N GLY A 275 0.09 -2.99 4.69
CA GLY A 275 1.43 -3.15 4.15
C GLY A 275 1.96 -4.59 4.25
N SER A 276 2.95 -4.92 3.42
CA SER A 276 3.53 -6.27 3.37
C SER A 276 5.03 -6.24 3.12
N ALA A 277 5.72 -7.31 3.53
CA ALA A 277 7.14 -7.55 3.26
C ALA A 277 7.38 -9.01 2.88
N VAL A 278 8.58 -9.32 2.37
CA VAL A 278 8.96 -10.66 1.96
C VAL A 278 10.30 -11.04 2.59
N ASP A 279 10.45 -12.32 2.97
CA ASP A 279 11.72 -12.84 3.45
C ASP A 279 12.54 -13.56 2.35
N SER A 280 13.74 -14.01 2.70
CA SER A 280 14.66 -14.68 1.77
C SER A 280 14.14 -16.03 1.27
N MET A 281 13.18 -16.64 1.95
CA MET A 281 12.51 -17.87 1.56
C MET A 281 11.27 -17.63 0.72
N GLY A 282 10.92 -16.36 0.43
CA GLY A 282 9.74 -15.99 -0.33
C GLY A 282 8.44 -16.01 0.47
N ARG A 283 8.50 -16.14 1.80
CA ARG A 283 7.31 -16.02 2.65
C ARG A 283 6.86 -14.56 2.72
N ILE A 284 5.56 -14.35 2.64
CA ILE A 284 4.94 -13.03 2.67
C ILE A 284 4.44 -12.74 4.08
N TYR A 285 4.77 -11.56 4.58
CA TYR A 285 4.36 -11.02 5.87
C TYR A 285 3.37 -9.90 5.61
N VAL A 286 2.14 -10.02 6.13
CA VAL A 286 1.06 -9.06 5.89
C VAL A 286 0.65 -8.44 7.21
N SER A 287 0.71 -7.11 7.28
CA SER A 287 0.15 -6.38 8.42
C SER A 287 -1.38 -6.47 8.42
N THR A 288 -1.93 -6.82 9.56
CA THR A 288 -3.37 -6.91 9.80
C THR A 288 -3.69 -6.37 11.19
N ASN A 289 -4.97 -6.17 11.50
CA ASN A 289 -5.34 -5.66 12.82
C ASN A 289 -4.86 -6.56 13.98
N PRO A 290 -5.00 -7.90 13.95
CA PRO A 290 -4.53 -8.74 15.06
C PRO A 290 -2.99 -8.88 15.12
N GLY A 291 -2.27 -8.57 14.04
CA GLY A 291 -0.83 -8.71 13.97
C GLY A 291 -0.31 -9.01 12.57
N VAL A 292 0.86 -9.63 12.46
CA VAL A 292 1.49 -10.01 11.19
C VAL A 292 1.07 -11.43 10.83
N GLN A 293 0.39 -11.60 9.71
CA GLN A 293 0.11 -12.91 9.14
C GLN A 293 1.25 -13.35 8.23
N VAL A 294 1.68 -14.58 8.38
CA VAL A 294 2.77 -15.17 7.60
C VAL A 294 2.19 -16.19 6.64
N ILE A 295 2.47 -15.98 5.35
CA ILE A 295 1.98 -16.81 4.24
C ILE A 295 3.18 -17.45 3.55
N SER A 296 3.10 -18.76 3.23
CA SER A 296 4.16 -19.46 2.50
C SER A 296 4.26 -19.01 1.03
N PRO A 297 5.36 -19.33 0.32
CA PRO A 297 5.46 -19.05 -1.12
C PRO A 297 4.38 -19.75 -1.97
N GLU A 298 3.74 -20.80 -1.44
CA GLU A 298 2.64 -21.53 -2.08
C GLU A 298 1.24 -20.99 -1.70
N GLY A 299 1.17 -19.90 -0.91
CA GLY A 299 -0.10 -19.29 -0.49
C GLY A 299 -0.73 -19.92 0.76
N LYS A 300 -0.01 -20.74 1.51
CA LYS A 300 -0.54 -21.35 2.74
C LYS A 300 -0.32 -20.42 3.93
N TYR A 301 -1.33 -20.26 4.76
CA TYR A 301 -1.20 -19.60 6.05
C TYR A 301 -0.28 -20.42 6.99
N LEU A 302 0.77 -19.78 7.52
CA LEU A 302 1.74 -20.41 8.42
C LEU A 302 1.51 -20.04 9.88
N GLY A 303 0.91 -18.88 10.15
CA GLY A 303 0.64 -18.44 11.51
C GLY A 303 0.51 -16.93 11.64
N LEU A 304 0.20 -16.49 12.85
CA LEU A 304 0.09 -15.10 13.26
C LEU A 304 1.20 -14.74 14.24
N ILE A 305 1.91 -13.65 14.01
CA ILE A 305 2.73 -12.98 15.00
C ILE A 305 1.87 -11.86 15.60
N PRO A 306 1.25 -12.08 16.75
CA PRO A 306 0.32 -11.11 17.31
C PRO A 306 1.04 -9.84 17.74
N THR A 307 0.37 -8.71 17.64
CA THR A 307 0.91 -7.39 18.04
C THR A 307 0.09 -6.78 19.17
N PRO A 308 0.72 -5.96 20.02
CA PRO A 308 -0.01 -5.29 21.11
C PRO A 308 -1.10 -4.35 20.59
N ARG A 309 -0.98 -3.87 19.36
CA ARG A 309 -1.91 -2.96 18.69
C ARG A 309 -1.98 -3.27 17.20
N GLY A 310 -2.96 -2.71 16.49
CA GLY A 310 -3.02 -2.78 15.02
C GLY A 310 -1.79 -2.13 14.39
N ILE A 311 -1.29 -2.75 13.34
CA ILE A 311 -0.14 -2.27 12.56
C ILE A 311 -0.57 -2.00 11.13
N ILE A 312 0.08 -1.01 10.50
CA ILE A 312 -0.25 -0.57 9.13
C ILE A 312 0.79 -1.04 8.12
N THR A 313 2.06 -1.08 8.49
CA THR A 313 3.13 -1.56 7.59
C THR A 313 4.26 -2.20 8.37
N LEU A 314 5.18 -2.85 7.66
CA LEU A 314 6.30 -3.56 8.25
C LEU A 314 7.48 -3.67 7.27
N ALA A 315 8.68 -3.83 7.82
CA ALA A 315 9.89 -4.10 7.05
C ALA A 315 10.90 -4.90 7.86
N PHE A 316 11.63 -5.78 7.19
CA PHE A 316 12.79 -6.43 7.79
C PHE A 316 13.99 -5.51 7.76
N SER A 317 14.67 -5.34 8.89
CA SER A 317 15.94 -4.62 9.01
C SER A 317 16.84 -5.23 10.09
N GLY A 318 17.74 -4.46 10.68
CA GLY A 318 18.81 -4.95 11.56
C GLY A 318 20.03 -5.45 10.76
N PRO A 319 21.17 -5.76 11.44
CA PRO A 319 22.43 -6.11 10.78
C PRO A 319 22.31 -7.24 9.77
N ASP A 320 21.50 -8.26 10.07
CA ASP A 320 21.28 -9.43 9.22
C ASP A 320 19.89 -9.48 8.61
N LYS A 321 19.12 -8.40 8.66
CA LYS A 321 17.70 -8.40 8.34
C LYS A 321 16.88 -9.46 9.08
N LYS A 322 17.23 -9.72 10.33
CA LYS A 322 16.52 -10.63 11.24
C LYS A 322 15.72 -9.92 12.31
N THR A 323 15.44 -8.65 12.11
CA THR A 323 14.53 -7.86 12.96
C THR A 323 13.37 -7.39 12.09
N LEU A 324 12.15 -7.70 12.51
CA LEU A 324 10.95 -7.19 11.88
C LEU A 324 10.53 -5.92 12.61
N TYR A 325 10.45 -4.81 11.88
CA TYR A 325 9.93 -3.53 12.34
C TYR A 325 8.50 -3.37 11.86
N ALA A 326 7.64 -2.76 12.67
CA ALA A 326 6.25 -2.46 12.31
C ALA A 326 5.87 -1.06 12.76
N VAL A 327 5.04 -0.41 11.97
CA VAL A 327 4.43 0.88 12.28
C VAL A 327 3.09 0.65 12.93
N VAL A 328 2.92 1.20 14.12
CA VAL A 328 1.67 1.21 14.89
C VAL A 328 1.10 2.61 14.84
N LEU A 329 -0.15 2.74 14.43
CA LEU A 329 -0.89 3.97 14.53
C LEU A 329 -1.61 4.02 15.86
N LEU A 330 -1.19 4.93 16.73
CA LEU A 330 -1.81 5.14 18.03
C LEU A 330 -2.89 6.21 17.96
N ARG A 331 -3.97 6.00 18.71
CA ARG A 331 -4.98 7.02 19.01
C ARG A 331 -5.25 6.95 20.50
N GLU A 332 -4.73 7.91 21.24
CA GLU A 332 -4.77 7.93 22.71
C GLU A 332 -5.35 9.26 23.21
N GLY A 333 -6.01 9.20 24.37
CA GLY A 333 -6.62 10.36 25.02
C GLY A 333 -8.07 10.63 24.62
N ASP A 334 -8.68 11.65 25.24
CA ASP A 334 -10.02 12.15 24.93
C ASP A 334 -9.94 13.68 24.87
N PRO A 335 -10.12 14.34 23.70
CA PRO A 335 -10.27 13.71 22.39
C PRO A 335 -9.00 12.95 21.93
N PRO A 336 -9.16 11.90 21.10
CA PRO A 336 -8.03 11.07 20.70
C PRO A 336 -7.00 11.88 19.91
N LYS A 337 -5.76 11.87 20.37
CA LYS A 337 -4.60 12.38 19.63
C LYS A 337 -3.94 11.23 18.90
N GLN A 338 -3.50 11.49 17.68
CA GLN A 338 -2.78 10.53 16.87
C GLN A 338 -1.30 10.62 17.17
N SER A 339 -0.63 9.46 17.26
CA SER A 339 0.82 9.37 17.36
C SER A 339 1.32 8.13 16.62
N ASP A 340 2.59 8.15 16.25
CA ASP A 340 3.27 7.05 15.61
C ASP A 340 4.14 6.29 16.59
N GLN A 341 4.15 4.99 16.45
CA GLN A 341 5.05 4.13 17.21
C GLN A 341 5.71 3.13 16.25
N ILE A 342 7.01 2.98 16.38
CA ILE A 342 7.77 1.91 15.74
C ILE A 342 8.06 0.86 16.80
N ILE A 343 7.64 -0.35 16.51
CA ILE A 343 7.96 -1.53 17.32
C ILE A 343 8.80 -2.51 16.51
N SER A 344 9.61 -3.31 17.19
CA SER A 344 10.43 -4.34 16.54
C SER A 344 10.39 -5.65 17.30
N ILE A 345 10.66 -6.75 16.60
CA ILE A 345 10.72 -8.10 17.16
C ILE A 345 11.83 -8.91 16.47
N PRO A 346 12.65 -9.67 17.24
CA PRO A 346 13.64 -10.58 16.64
C PRO A 346 12.99 -11.73 15.90
N MET A 347 13.58 -12.11 14.75
CA MET A 347 13.07 -13.15 13.88
C MET A 347 14.13 -14.26 13.66
N LEU A 348 13.69 -15.49 13.46
CA LEU A 348 14.50 -16.55 12.88
C LEU A 348 14.63 -16.37 11.38
N ALA A 349 13.55 -15.93 10.75
CA ALA A 349 13.51 -15.57 9.35
C ALA A 349 14.41 -14.37 9.03
N GLN A 350 14.99 -14.39 7.84
CA GLN A 350 15.80 -13.29 7.33
C GLN A 350 15.03 -12.59 6.21
N GLY A 351 14.81 -11.31 6.32
CA GLY A 351 14.24 -10.50 5.23
C GLY A 351 15.09 -10.57 3.96
N TYR A 352 14.45 -10.43 2.81
CA TYR A 352 15.16 -10.49 1.53
C TYR A 352 16.19 -9.35 1.42
N LYS A 353 17.48 -9.73 1.23
CA LYS A 353 18.60 -8.78 1.20
C LYS A 353 18.67 -7.96 -0.10
N GLY A 354 18.05 -8.43 -1.17
CA GLY A 354 18.08 -7.75 -2.48
C GLY A 354 17.25 -6.47 -2.55
N ARG A 355 16.40 -6.21 -1.54
CA ARG A 355 15.55 -5.01 -1.47
C ARG A 355 15.48 -4.46 -0.05
N ALA A 356 15.08 -3.19 0.06
CA ALA A 356 14.94 -2.51 1.34
C ALA A 356 13.61 -2.82 2.08
N LYS A 357 12.58 -3.25 1.33
CA LYS A 357 11.25 -3.57 1.88
C LYS A 357 11.01 -5.07 1.98
#